data_13eb8b320e0b8325058a74b33d0a18cd
#
_entry.id   13eb8b320e0b8325058a74b33d0a18cd
#
_cell.length_a   1.000
_cell.length_b   1.000
_cell.length_c   1.000
_cell.angle_alpha   90.00
_cell.angle_beta   90.00
_cell.angle_gamma   90.00
#
_symmetry.space_group_name_H-M   'P 1'
#
loop_
_entity.id
_entity.type
_entity.pdbx_description
1 polymer ?
#
loop_
_entity_poly.entity_id
_entity_poly.type
_entity_poly.pdbx_seq_one_letter_code
_entity_poly.pdbx_strand_id
1 'polypeptide(L)'
;MVEESAGSRRANSSPRAGHSLAEVARYVLGILIGIAVLLVLFGKRGDLAASWHQLGRASLGWVAAAAGAEALSLWLYAYLQHRVLRLAGTAIAMPALYLLTLANDAIAGTVPGEPAVSSAYRYRFYRRHGASGAGAGWTVFTILIAQAIGMSLLLLTGVLVALAASTSRVSDGVTVLGLVIVLGAGAVLVRRDLVLRLAGGLVRGFQRVTGHPRGGIGARVESTLTRMREIPLSARSTVAVVGIATAVWFSDFFCLVFSFRAVHAQVPWHGVLLAYGAAQVVGSFPVVPGGLGIVEGSLAVILAAYGAGQVAALSAAITFRIVNFWLAIAVGWLAVGLIATRARRAPGPMASKPADSGPADCGPGGDPGPVAGSGAG
;
A
#
# COMPACT_ATOMS: atom_id res chain seq x y z
N MET A 1 -14.22 65.80 22.50
CA MET A 1 -14.83 64.96 21.47
C MET A 1 -13.78 63.91 21.16
N VAL A 2 -13.88 62.79 21.85
CA VAL A 2 -12.89 61.72 21.87
C VAL A 2 -13.61 60.51 21.32
N GLU A 3 -13.15 60.01 20.15
CA GLU A 3 -13.69 58.78 19.57
C GLU A 3 -12.80 57.61 19.98
N GLU A 4 -13.45 56.71 20.66
CA GLU A 4 -12.90 55.52 21.29
C GLU A 4 -12.79 54.37 20.26
N SER A 5 -11.57 54.02 19.88
CA SER A 5 -11.25 52.93 18.97
C SER A 5 -11.42 51.60 19.72
N ALA A 6 -12.51 50.87 19.45
CA ALA A 6 -12.75 49.52 19.93
C ALA A 6 -11.88 48.48 19.15
N GLY A 7 -10.81 48.05 19.80
CA GLY A 7 -9.95 46.96 19.30
C GLY A 7 -10.65 45.60 19.35
N SER A 8 -10.99 45.07 18.17
CA SER A 8 -11.48 43.70 17.96
C SER A 8 -10.39 42.68 18.28
N ARG A 9 -10.46 42.08 19.47
CA ARG A 9 -9.70 40.85 19.81
C ARG A 9 -10.30 39.68 19.04
N ARG A 10 -9.67 39.34 17.92
CA ARG A 10 -9.92 38.05 17.27
C ARG A 10 -9.43 36.93 18.20
N ALA A 11 -10.38 36.24 18.79
CA ALA A 11 -10.13 34.99 19.51
C ALA A 11 -9.55 33.95 18.53
N ASN A 12 -8.30 33.60 18.74
CA ASN A 12 -7.59 32.54 18.02
C ASN A 12 -8.11 31.19 18.54
N SER A 13 -9.18 30.67 17.94
CA SER A 13 -9.68 29.33 18.21
C SER A 13 -8.79 28.32 17.52
N SER A 14 -7.77 27.83 18.22
CA SER A 14 -7.04 26.63 17.85
C SER A 14 -8.03 25.47 17.66
N PRO A 15 -8.00 24.74 16.52
CA PRO A 15 -8.82 23.55 16.37
C PRO A 15 -8.29 22.48 17.35
N ARG A 16 -9.04 22.22 18.41
CA ARG A 16 -8.85 21.04 19.25
C ARG A 16 -9.05 19.83 18.36
N ALA A 17 -7.96 19.09 18.10
CA ALA A 17 -7.99 17.77 17.51
C ALA A 17 -8.70 16.81 18.49
N GLY A 18 -10.01 16.80 18.45
CA GLY A 18 -10.82 15.78 19.09
C GLY A 18 -10.67 14.49 18.31
N HIS A 19 -9.84 13.58 18.78
CA HIS A 19 -9.88 12.21 18.29
C HIS A 19 -11.31 11.71 18.49
N SER A 20 -11.96 11.25 17.40
CA SER A 20 -13.33 10.76 17.51
C SER A 20 -13.34 9.55 18.44
N LEU A 21 -14.38 9.44 19.32
CA LEU A 21 -14.55 8.28 20.20
C LEU A 21 -14.42 6.94 19.46
N ALA A 22 -14.82 6.93 18.18
CA ALA A 22 -14.67 5.78 17.30
C ALA A 22 -13.21 5.45 16.96
N GLU A 23 -12.31 6.44 16.86
CA GLU A 23 -10.87 6.19 16.64
C GLU A 23 -10.25 5.62 17.92
N VAL A 24 -10.54 6.20 19.07
CA VAL A 24 -10.06 5.67 20.37
C VAL A 24 -10.58 4.26 20.60
N ALA A 25 -11.88 4.01 20.37
CA ALA A 25 -12.47 2.68 20.52
C ALA A 25 -11.80 1.63 19.60
N ARG A 26 -11.47 2.01 18.36
CA ARG A 26 -10.76 1.11 17.41
C ARG A 26 -9.33 0.79 17.86
N TYR A 27 -8.59 1.78 18.40
CA TYR A 27 -7.26 1.55 18.96
C TYR A 27 -7.32 0.68 20.22
N VAL A 28 -8.27 0.94 21.12
CA VAL A 28 -8.48 0.13 22.33
C VAL A 28 -8.85 -1.30 21.96
N LEU A 29 -9.76 -1.49 21.01
CA LEU A 29 -10.12 -2.83 20.52
C LEU A 29 -8.92 -3.56 19.90
N GLY A 30 -8.08 -2.86 19.12
CA GLY A 30 -6.86 -3.40 18.56
C GLY A 30 -5.86 -3.85 19.61
N ILE A 31 -5.65 -3.02 20.63
CA ILE A 31 -4.78 -3.36 21.76
C ILE A 31 -5.34 -4.56 22.53
N LEU A 32 -6.65 -4.59 22.79
CA LEU A 32 -7.29 -5.72 23.48
C LEU A 32 -7.17 -7.03 22.71
N ILE A 33 -7.37 -7.00 21.38
CA ILE A 33 -7.16 -8.17 20.52
C ILE A 33 -5.69 -8.59 20.53
N GLY A 34 -4.75 -7.65 20.41
CA GLY A 34 -3.31 -7.92 20.50
C GLY A 34 -2.94 -8.55 21.84
N ILE A 35 -3.45 -8.02 22.95
CA ILE A 35 -3.26 -8.58 24.28
C ILE A 35 -3.89 -9.97 24.39
N ALA A 36 -5.11 -10.18 23.88
CA ALA A 36 -5.77 -11.48 23.91
C ALA A 36 -4.96 -12.54 23.13
N VAL A 37 -4.45 -12.19 21.95
CA VAL A 37 -3.56 -13.07 21.17
C VAL A 37 -2.27 -13.35 21.92
N LEU A 38 -1.66 -12.34 22.52
CA LEU A 38 -0.47 -12.52 23.36
C LEU A 38 -0.77 -13.42 24.57
N LEU A 39 -1.89 -13.23 25.26
CA LEU A 39 -2.29 -14.08 26.40
C LEU A 39 -2.51 -15.52 25.98
N VAL A 40 -3.12 -15.78 24.82
CA VAL A 40 -3.28 -17.14 24.27
C VAL A 40 -1.90 -17.75 23.95
N LEU A 41 -1.01 -16.97 23.35
CA LEU A 41 0.38 -17.40 23.09
C LEU A 41 1.16 -17.62 24.40
N PHE A 42 1.03 -16.74 25.39
CA PHE A 42 1.70 -16.88 26.71
C PHE A 42 1.07 -17.98 27.57
N GLY A 43 -0.21 -18.30 27.39
CA GLY A 43 -0.85 -19.45 28.03
C GLY A 43 -0.24 -20.79 27.62
N LYS A 44 0.43 -20.84 26.47
CA LYS A 44 1.14 -22.00 25.92
C LYS A 44 2.67 -21.86 26.02
N ARG A 45 3.18 -21.46 27.20
CA ARG A 45 4.63 -21.22 27.42
C ARG A 45 5.52 -22.38 26.99
N GLY A 46 5.06 -23.63 27.14
CA GLY A 46 5.79 -24.82 26.67
C GLY A 46 5.98 -24.85 25.16
N ASP A 47 4.93 -24.53 24.40
CA ASP A 47 4.97 -24.51 22.94
C ASP A 47 5.86 -23.36 22.41
N LEU A 48 5.85 -22.21 23.07
CA LEU A 48 6.74 -21.09 22.73
C LEU A 48 8.21 -21.44 22.98
N ALA A 49 8.54 -22.03 24.12
CA ALA A 49 9.92 -22.45 24.42
C ALA A 49 10.40 -23.53 23.42
N ALA A 50 9.55 -24.51 23.11
CA ALA A 50 9.86 -25.54 22.13
C ALA A 50 10.04 -24.93 20.72
N SER A 51 9.20 -23.98 20.33
CA SER A 51 9.30 -23.27 19.05
C SER A 51 10.60 -22.46 18.95
N TRP A 52 10.99 -21.80 20.04
CA TRP A 52 12.26 -21.04 20.10
C TRP A 52 13.47 -21.95 19.96
N HIS A 53 13.45 -23.11 20.61
CA HIS A 53 14.50 -24.12 20.47
C HIS A 53 14.56 -24.69 19.03
N GLN A 54 13.42 -24.86 18.39
CA GLN A 54 13.34 -25.32 16.99
C GLN A 54 13.87 -24.27 16.02
N LEU A 55 13.61 -22.96 16.27
CA LEU A 55 14.21 -21.85 15.52
C LEU A 55 15.74 -21.84 15.60
N GLY A 56 16.30 -22.13 16.77
CA GLY A 56 17.76 -22.19 16.96
C GLY A 56 18.45 -23.30 16.13
N ARG A 57 17.66 -24.28 15.65
CA ARG A 57 18.11 -25.37 14.76
C ARG A 57 17.69 -25.18 13.31
N ALA A 58 17.14 -24.01 12.95
CA ALA A 58 16.63 -23.74 11.61
C ALA A 58 17.74 -23.87 10.56
N SER A 59 17.42 -24.49 9.43
CA SER A 59 18.31 -24.61 8.29
C SER A 59 18.51 -23.26 7.62
N LEU A 60 19.73 -22.71 7.69
CA LEU A 60 20.07 -21.42 7.08
C LEU A 60 19.83 -21.42 5.57
N GLY A 61 20.02 -22.56 4.89
CA GLY A 61 19.76 -22.67 3.47
C GLY A 61 18.29 -22.41 3.11
N TRP A 62 17.37 -22.96 3.90
CA TRP A 62 15.94 -22.74 3.71
C TRP A 62 15.48 -21.34 4.17
N VAL A 63 16.10 -20.78 5.19
CA VAL A 63 15.88 -19.37 5.57
C VAL A 63 16.33 -18.43 4.45
N ALA A 64 17.48 -18.69 3.82
CA ALA A 64 17.94 -17.94 2.66
C ALA A 64 16.99 -18.09 1.47
N ALA A 65 16.45 -19.31 1.23
CA ALA A 65 15.43 -19.53 0.20
C ALA A 65 14.14 -18.74 0.50
N ALA A 66 13.70 -18.69 1.77
CA ALA A 66 12.56 -17.88 2.19
C ALA A 66 12.82 -16.39 1.95
N ALA A 67 14.00 -15.89 2.32
CA ALA A 67 14.39 -14.50 2.06
C ALA A 67 14.49 -14.19 0.55
N GLY A 68 14.95 -15.16 -0.25
CA GLY A 68 14.96 -15.07 -1.71
C GLY A 68 13.55 -14.96 -2.31
N ALA A 69 12.61 -15.77 -1.81
CA ALA A 69 11.22 -15.72 -2.22
C ALA A 69 10.57 -14.37 -1.86
N GLU A 70 10.86 -13.85 -0.67
CA GLU A 70 10.41 -12.53 -0.23
C GLU A 70 11.01 -11.41 -1.10
N ALA A 71 12.32 -11.44 -1.34
CA ALA A 71 12.99 -10.47 -2.21
C ALA A 71 12.40 -10.50 -3.64
N LEU A 72 12.03 -11.68 -4.14
CA LEU A 72 11.35 -11.85 -5.43
C LEU A 72 9.95 -11.25 -5.39
N SER A 73 9.18 -11.45 -4.31
CA SER A 73 7.86 -10.85 -4.13
C SER A 73 7.95 -9.32 -4.21
N LEU A 74 8.87 -8.71 -3.46
CA LEU A 74 9.11 -7.27 -3.46
C LEU A 74 9.57 -6.75 -4.85
N TRP A 75 10.41 -7.52 -5.54
CA TRP A 75 10.84 -7.19 -6.90
C TRP A 75 9.67 -7.26 -7.90
N LEU A 76 8.85 -8.30 -7.83
CA LEU A 76 7.65 -8.44 -8.65
C LEU A 76 6.67 -7.30 -8.39
N TYR A 77 6.53 -6.89 -7.13
CA TYR A 77 5.69 -5.74 -6.78
C TYR A 77 6.24 -4.42 -7.36
N ALA A 78 7.55 -4.20 -7.31
CA ALA A 78 8.19 -3.06 -7.97
C ALA A 78 8.02 -3.12 -9.50
N TYR A 79 8.10 -4.31 -10.09
CA TYR A 79 7.86 -4.52 -11.51
C TYR A 79 6.39 -4.26 -11.89
N LEU A 80 5.44 -4.67 -11.04
CA LEU A 80 4.03 -4.32 -11.20
C LEU A 80 3.84 -2.79 -11.25
N GLN A 81 4.43 -2.06 -10.30
CA GLN A 81 4.41 -0.60 -10.29
C GLN A 81 4.99 -0.02 -11.57
N HIS A 82 6.16 -0.50 -12.00
CA HIS A 82 6.81 -0.08 -13.23
C HIS A 82 5.91 -0.27 -14.45
N ARG A 83 5.30 -1.45 -14.56
CA ARG A 83 4.41 -1.80 -15.67
C ARG A 83 3.19 -0.89 -15.73
N VAL A 84 2.53 -0.68 -14.59
CA VAL A 84 1.34 0.17 -14.51
C VAL A 84 1.68 1.64 -14.76
N LEU A 85 2.79 2.16 -14.21
CA LEU A 85 3.26 3.52 -14.49
C LEU A 85 3.54 3.76 -15.97
N ARG A 86 4.13 2.80 -16.64
CA ARG A 86 4.37 2.89 -18.09
C ARG A 86 3.06 2.96 -18.89
N LEU A 87 2.03 2.22 -18.47
CA LEU A 87 0.69 2.33 -19.07
C LEU A 87 0.05 3.71 -18.83
N ALA A 88 0.40 4.36 -17.71
CA ALA A 88 0.00 5.74 -17.42
C ALA A 88 0.89 6.80 -18.09
N GLY A 89 1.82 6.40 -18.98
CA GLY A 89 2.71 7.32 -19.68
C GLY A 89 3.91 7.84 -18.85
N THR A 90 4.23 7.20 -17.73
CA THR A 90 5.35 7.62 -16.87
C THR A 90 6.39 6.50 -16.76
N ALA A 91 7.65 6.80 -17.03
CA ALA A 91 8.76 5.87 -16.88
C ALA A 91 9.58 6.22 -15.63
N ILE A 92 9.56 5.34 -14.63
CA ILE A 92 10.42 5.44 -13.44
C ILE A 92 11.35 4.24 -13.43
N ALA A 93 12.62 4.46 -13.10
CA ALA A 93 13.63 3.40 -13.09
C ALA A 93 13.31 2.32 -12.05
N MET A 94 13.51 1.04 -12.41
CA MET A 94 13.23 -0.11 -11.54
C MET A 94 13.92 -0.02 -10.15
N PRO A 95 15.20 0.37 -10.03
CA PRO A 95 15.84 0.49 -8.71
C PRO A 95 15.14 1.49 -7.78
N ALA A 96 14.61 2.58 -8.34
CA ALA A 96 13.87 3.60 -7.56
C ALA A 96 12.53 3.04 -7.07
N LEU A 97 11.83 2.26 -7.89
CA LEU A 97 10.57 1.60 -7.51
C LEU A 97 10.80 0.48 -6.50
N TYR A 98 11.90 -0.27 -6.62
CA TYR A 98 12.25 -1.28 -5.63
C TYR A 98 12.55 -0.65 -4.26
N LEU A 99 13.35 0.42 -4.23
CA LEU A 99 13.59 1.20 -2.99
C LEU A 99 12.29 1.79 -2.43
N LEU A 100 11.38 2.27 -3.30
CA LEU A 100 10.06 2.73 -2.88
C LEU A 100 9.25 1.61 -2.24
N THR A 101 9.29 0.40 -2.80
CA THR A 101 8.56 -0.76 -2.26
C THR A 101 9.06 -1.08 -0.86
N LEU A 102 10.38 -1.24 -0.68
CA LEU A 102 11.01 -1.48 0.61
C LEU A 102 10.67 -0.38 1.64
N ALA A 103 10.78 0.89 1.24
CA ALA A 103 10.45 2.02 2.11
C ALA A 103 8.96 2.02 2.51
N ASN A 104 8.08 1.67 1.56
CA ASN A 104 6.65 1.61 1.81
C ASN A 104 6.28 0.49 2.79
N ASP A 105 6.92 -0.68 2.71
CA ASP A 105 6.69 -1.80 3.63
C ASP A 105 7.15 -1.47 5.05
N ALA A 106 8.28 -0.76 5.19
CA ALA A 106 8.71 -0.26 6.50
C ALA A 106 7.71 0.74 7.10
N ILE A 107 7.16 1.64 6.28
CA ILE A 107 6.13 2.60 6.70
C ILE A 107 4.84 1.85 7.08
N ALA A 108 4.43 0.90 6.24
CA ALA A 108 3.23 0.10 6.45
C ALA A 108 3.29 -0.70 7.77
N GLY A 109 4.45 -1.31 8.06
CA GLY A 109 4.64 -2.11 9.26
C GLY A 109 4.75 -1.31 10.55
N THR A 110 5.07 0.00 10.49
CA THR A 110 5.37 0.80 11.68
C THR A 110 4.40 1.93 11.95
N VAL A 111 3.70 2.43 10.92
CA VAL A 111 2.80 3.59 11.05
C VAL A 111 1.34 3.15 11.13
N PRO A 112 0.59 3.57 12.15
CA PRO A 112 -0.84 3.30 12.22
C PRO A 112 -1.60 4.03 11.09
N GLY A 113 -2.67 3.39 10.58
CA GLY A 113 -3.41 3.91 9.42
C GLY A 113 -2.79 3.59 8.07
N GLU A 114 -2.07 2.49 8.02
CA GLU A 114 -1.23 1.98 6.93
C GLU A 114 -1.80 2.17 5.52
N PRO A 115 -3.01 1.73 5.15
CA PRO A 115 -3.42 1.80 3.74
C PRO A 115 -3.46 3.22 3.18
N ALA A 116 -3.80 4.20 4.00
CA ALA A 116 -3.86 5.60 3.60
C ALA A 116 -2.46 6.23 3.51
N VAL A 117 -1.61 5.99 4.52
CA VAL A 117 -0.25 6.55 4.59
C VAL A 117 0.61 5.98 3.46
N SER A 118 0.60 4.66 3.26
CA SER A 118 1.31 3.96 2.20
C SER A 118 0.89 4.44 0.81
N SER A 119 -0.42 4.57 0.58
CA SER A 119 -0.96 5.05 -0.70
C SER A 119 -0.57 6.51 -0.96
N ALA A 120 -0.62 7.37 0.07
CA ALA A 120 -0.21 8.76 -0.04
C ALA A 120 1.30 8.90 -0.29
N TYR A 121 2.12 8.05 0.34
CA TYR A 121 3.57 8.03 0.14
C TYR A 121 3.92 7.64 -1.30
N ARG A 122 3.33 6.54 -1.82
CA ARG A 122 3.47 6.11 -3.22
C ARG A 122 3.01 7.19 -4.19
N TYR A 123 1.83 7.77 -3.99
CA TYR A 123 1.32 8.86 -4.83
C TYR A 123 2.28 10.04 -4.90
N ARG A 124 2.78 10.52 -3.74
CA ARG A 124 3.75 11.63 -3.67
C ARG A 124 5.07 11.29 -4.37
N PHE A 125 5.54 10.07 -4.22
CA PHE A 125 6.74 9.60 -4.89
C PHE A 125 6.59 9.62 -6.41
N TYR A 126 5.50 9.07 -6.95
CA TYR A 126 5.22 9.09 -8.39
C TYR A 126 5.12 10.52 -8.93
N ARG A 127 4.45 11.40 -8.19
CA ARG A 127 4.35 12.84 -8.55
C ARG A 127 5.70 13.53 -8.64
N ARG A 128 6.60 13.25 -7.70
CA ARG A 128 7.97 13.81 -7.70
C ARG A 128 8.82 13.30 -8.86
N HIS A 129 8.48 12.13 -9.41
CA HIS A 129 9.18 11.52 -10.54
C HIS A 129 8.46 11.74 -11.88
N GLY A 130 7.66 12.79 -12.00
CA GLY A 130 7.07 13.25 -13.26
C GLY A 130 5.70 12.66 -13.62
N ALA A 131 5.11 11.82 -12.78
CA ALA A 131 3.76 11.34 -13.05
C ALA A 131 2.73 12.47 -12.93
N SER A 132 1.75 12.50 -13.84
CA SER A 132 0.60 13.38 -13.71
C SER A 132 -0.24 13.02 -12.49
N GLY A 133 -1.04 13.95 -11.95
CA GLY A 133 -1.90 13.66 -10.81
C GLY A 133 -2.88 12.51 -11.08
N ALA A 134 -3.46 12.49 -12.28
CA ALA A 134 -4.34 11.42 -12.74
C ALA A 134 -3.59 10.10 -12.90
N GLY A 135 -2.41 10.10 -13.53
CA GLY A 135 -1.59 8.90 -13.73
C GLY A 135 -1.11 8.27 -12.42
N ALA A 136 -0.64 9.09 -11.47
CA ALA A 136 -0.23 8.61 -10.15
C ALA A 136 -1.41 7.99 -9.37
N GLY A 137 -2.56 8.65 -9.34
CA GLY A 137 -3.77 8.13 -8.70
C GLY A 137 -4.29 6.86 -9.37
N TRP A 138 -4.33 6.83 -10.71
CA TRP A 138 -4.69 5.66 -11.48
C TRP A 138 -3.78 4.47 -11.18
N THR A 139 -2.46 4.71 -11.11
CA THR A 139 -1.48 3.67 -10.79
C THR A 139 -1.73 3.06 -9.41
N VAL A 140 -1.88 3.89 -8.37
CA VAL A 140 -2.17 3.41 -7.00
C VAL A 140 -3.46 2.59 -6.99
N PHE A 141 -4.51 3.06 -7.63
CA PHE A 141 -5.80 2.39 -7.68
C PHE A 141 -5.75 1.06 -8.46
N THR A 142 -5.09 1.04 -9.62
CA THR A 142 -4.96 -0.16 -10.46
C THR A 142 -4.16 -1.25 -9.73
N ILE A 143 -3.08 -0.88 -9.02
CA ILE A 143 -2.29 -1.82 -8.23
C ILE A 143 -3.12 -2.39 -7.08
N LEU A 144 -3.89 -1.55 -6.37
CA LEU A 144 -4.76 -2.01 -5.29
C LEU A 144 -5.75 -3.07 -5.77
N ILE A 145 -6.41 -2.81 -6.92
CA ILE A 145 -7.33 -3.77 -7.51
C ILE A 145 -6.61 -5.03 -7.96
N ALA A 146 -5.47 -4.90 -8.65
CA ALA A 146 -4.71 -6.06 -9.13
C ALA A 146 -4.26 -6.96 -7.99
N GLN A 147 -3.82 -6.37 -6.86
CA GLN A 147 -3.43 -7.11 -5.67
C GLN A 147 -4.63 -7.82 -5.02
N ALA A 148 -5.78 -7.16 -4.93
CA ALA A 148 -7.01 -7.80 -4.44
C ALA A 148 -7.42 -9.00 -5.29
N ILE A 149 -7.29 -8.88 -6.62
CA ILE A 149 -7.56 -9.99 -7.55
C ILE A 149 -6.56 -11.12 -7.38
N GLY A 150 -5.25 -10.79 -7.34
CA GLY A 150 -4.19 -11.78 -7.16
C GLY A 150 -4.39 -12.58 -5.88
N MET A 151 -4.74 -11.90 -4.76
CA MET A 151 -5.07 -12.54 -3.50
C MET A 151 -6.30 -13.45 -3.62
N SER A 152 -7.33 -13.01 -4.34
CA SER A 152 -8.54 -13.81 -4.55
C SER A 152 -8.27 -15.05 -5.38
N LEU A 153 -7.43 -14.95 -6.40
CA LEU A 153 -7.00 -16.11 -7.19
C LEU A 153 -6.18 -17.09 -6.37
N LEU A 154 -5.31 -16.60 -5.50
CA LEU A 154 -4.56 -17.44 -4.56
C LEU A 154 -5.51 -18.17 -3.60
N LEU A 155 -6.46 -17.45 -2.98
CA LEU A 155 -7.47 -18.06 -2.10
C LEU A 155 -8.33 -19.08 -2.83
N LEU A 156 -8.78 -18.79 -4.05
CA LEU A 156 -9.53 -19.73 -4.89
C LEU A 156 -8.72 -21.00 -5.12
N THR A 157 -7.44 -20.87 -5.46
CA THR A 157 -6.54 -22.02 -5.62
C THR A 157 -6.45 -22.82 -4.31
N GLY A 158 -6.32 -22.13 -3.17
CA GLY A 158 -6.31 -22.77 -1.84
C GLY A 158 -7.59 -23.55 -1.54
N VAL A 159 -8.76 -22.96 -1.85
CA VAL A 159 -10.07 -23.63 -1.69
C VAL A 159 -10.15 -24.87 -2.60
N LEU A 160 -9.77 -24.75 -3.86
CA LEU A 160 -9.81 -25.88 -4.81
C LEU A 160 -8.88 -27.03 -4.36
N VAL A 161 -7.69 -26.72 -3.88
CA VAL A 161 -6.75 -27.71 -3.35
C VAL A 161 -7.33 -28.40 -2.10
N ALA A 162 -7.93 -27.64 -1.19
CA ALA A 162 -8.55 -28.18 0.02
C ALA A 162 -9.75 -29.11 -0.29
N LEU A 163 -10.59 -28.71 -1.24
CA LEU A 163 -11.72 -29.52 -1.72
C LEU A 163 -11.27 -30.81 -2.40
N ALA A 164 -10.25 -30.73 -3.27
CA ALA A 164 -9.70 -31.89 -3.98
C ALA A 164 -9.05 -32.92 -3.03
N ALA A 165 -8.53 -32.47 -1.88
CA ALA A 165 -7.95 -33.35 -0.88
C ALA A 165 -8.98 -34.12 -0.05
N SER A 166 -10.29 -33.97 -0.30
CA SER A 166 -11.39 -34.66 0.40
C SER A 166 -11.34 -34.57 1.94
N THR A 167 -10.72 -33.52 2.46
CA THR A 167 -10.57 -33.32 3.90
C THR A 167 -11.89 -32.79 4.49
N SER A 168 -12.81 -33.70 4.78
CA SER A 168 -14.18 -33.45 5.27
C SER A 168 -14.28 -32.72 6.62
N ARG A 169 -13.21 -32.18 7.16
CA ARG A 169 -13.17 -31.47 8.45
C ARG A 169 -12.67 -30.03 8.39
N VAL A 170 -12.42 -29.51 7.20
CA VAL A 170 -12.11 -28.08 7.09
C VAL A 170 -13.38 -27.33 7.35
N SER A 171 -13.37 -26.52 8.37
CA SER A 171 -14.55 -25.76 8.76
C SER A 171 -15.13 -25.06 7.55
N ASP A 172 -16.38 -25.37 7.22
CA ASP A 172 -17.17 -24.76 6.15
C ASP A 172 -17.00 -23.22 6.16
N GLY A 173 -16.73 -22.62 7.32
CA GLY A 173 -16.51 -21.21 7.50
C GLY A 173 -15.29 -20.64 6.76
N VAL A 174 -14.15 -21.34 6.75
CA VAL A 174 -12.94 -20.83 6.04
C VAL A 174 -13.11 -20.95 4.53
N THR A 175 -13.76 -22.03 4.09
CA THR A 175 -14.12 -22.24 2.67
C THR A 175 -15.13 -21.20 2.21
N VAL A 176 -16.17 -20.93 3.01
CA VAL A 176 -17.18 -19.90 2.74
C VAL A 176 -16.53 -18.51 2.73
N LEU A 177 -15.66 -18.19 3.66
CA LEU A 177 -14.93 -16.91 3.68
C LEU A 177 -14.08 -16.74 2.41
N GLY A 178 -13.32 -17.77 2.03
CA GLY A 178 -12.54 -17.77 0.78
C GLY A 178 -13.43 -17.54 -0.45
N LEU A 179 -14.57 -18.23 -0.53
CA LEU A 179 -15.52 -18.07 -1.62
C LEU A 179 -16.14 -16.67 -1.65
N VAL A 180 -16.54 -16.12 -0.51
CA VAL A 180 -17.08 -14.74 -0.40
C VAL A 180 -16.06 -13.71 -0.88
N ILE A 181 -14.78 -13.87 -0.50
CA ILE A 181 -13.70 -12.98 -0.95
C ILE A 181 -13.49 -13.09 -2.47
N VAL A 182 -13.48 -14.30 -3.02
CA VAL A 182 -13.35 -14.55 -4.46
C VAL A 182 -14.51 -13.95 -5.23
N LEU A 183 -15.76 -14.18 -4.77
CA LEU A 183 -16.95 -13.63 -5.41
C LEU A 183 -17.01 -12.11 -5.29
N GLY A 184 -16.63 -11.55 -4.14
CA GLY A 184 -16.54 -10.11 -3.91
C GLY A 184 -15.52 -9.45 -4.85
N ALA A 185 -14.33 -10.02 -4.96
CA ALA A 185 -13.30 -9.51 -5.87
C ALA A 185 -13.67 -9.69 -7.34
N GLY A 186 -14.31 -10.80 -7.70
CA GLY A 186 -14.88 -11.02 -9.04
C GLY A 186 -15.95 -9.99 -9.39
N ALA A 187 -16.83 -9.67 -8.45
CA ALA A 187 -17.85 -8.63 -8.63
C ALA A 187 -17.24 -7.23 -8.82
N VAL A 188 -16.15 -6.94 -8.09
CA VAL A 188 -15.36 -5.71 -8.25
C VAL A 188 -14.75 -5.62 -9.66
N LEU A 189 -14.26 -6.75 -10.18
CA LEU A 189 -13.69 -6.84 -11.53
C LEU A 189 -14.69 -6.59 -12.63
N VAL A 190 -15.85 -7.27 -12.54
CA VAL A 190 -16.93 -7.18 -13.55
C VAL A 190 -17.57 -5.79 -13.53
N ARG A 191 -17.57 -5.11 -12.38
CA ARG A 191 -18.21 -3.83 -12.16
C ARG A 191 -17.23 -2.68 -11.89
N ARG A 192 -16.15 -2.56 -12.71
CA ARG A 192 -15.17 -1.46 -12.63
C ARG A 192 -15.84 -0.08 -12.46
N ASP A 193 -16.93 0.17 -13.19
CA ASP A 193 -17.67 1.44 -13.08
C ASP A 193 -18.35 1.61 -11.72
N LEU A 194 -18.83 0.53 -11.12
CA LEU A 194 -19.42 0.56 -9.78
C LEU A 194 -18.35 0.89 -8.73
N VAL A 195 -17.16 0.32 -8.83
CA VAL A 195 -16.04 0.60 -7.90
C VAL A 195 -15.60 2.05 -8.00
N LEU A 196 -15.48 2.58 -9.22
CA LEU A 196 -15.14 4.00 -9.42
C LEU A 196 -16.26 4.92 -8.91
N ARG A 197 -17.54 4.55 -9.05
CA ARG A 197 -18.68 5.28 -8.48
C ARG A 197 -18.70 5.22 -6.95
N LEU A 198 -18.41 4.05 -6.35
CA LEU A 198 -18.32 3.86 -4.90
C LEU A 198 -17.14 4.63 -4.32
N ALA A 199 -15.96 4.55 -4.94
CA ALA A 199 -14.80 5.35 -4.54
C ALA A 199 -15.09 6.85 -4.60
N GLY A 200 -15.71 7.33 -5.67
CA GLY A 200 -16.18 8.71 -5.78
C GLY A 200 -17.27 9.07 -4.75
N GLY A 201 -18.14 8.11 -4.42
CA GLY A 201 -19.16 8.24 -3.37
C GLY A 201 -18.57 8.37 -1.98
N LEU A 202 -17.58 7.53 -1.65
CA LEU A 202 -16.85 7.57 -0.39
C LEU A 202 -16.09 8.88 -0.21
N VAL A 203 -15.40 9.35 -1.26
CA VAL A 203 -14.71 10.65 -1.24
C VAL A 203 -15.69 11.80 -1.02
N ARG A 204 -16.85 11.79 -1.71
CA ARG A 204 -17.91 12.80 -1.50
C ARG A 204 -18.56 12.70 -0.12
N GLY A 205 -18.76 11.49 0.40
CA GLY A 205 -19.25 11.25 1.75
C GLY A 205 -18.30 11.80 2.83
N PHE A 206 -17.02 11.50 2.68
CA PHE A 206 -15.98 12.01 3.58
C PHE A 206 -15.87 13.54 3.55
N GLN A 207 -15.98 14.15 2.36
CA GLN A 207 -15.99 15.61 2.22
C GLN A 207 -17.21 16.27 2.86
N ARG A 208 -18.38 15.60 2.84
CA ARG A 208 -19.60 16.09 3.54
C ARG A 208 -19.44 16.07 5.06
N VAL A 209 -18.78 15.04 5.58
CA VAL A 209 -18.57 14.87 7.04
C VAL A 209 -17.49 15.83 7.57
N THR A 210 -16.45 16.12 6.76
CA THR A 210 -15.32 16.96 7.16
C THR A 210 -15.54 18.46 6.94
N GLY A 211 -16.70 18.86 6.38
CA GLY A 211 -17.09 20.28 6.26
C GLY A 211 -16.19 21.17 5.39
N HIS A 212 -15.27 20.57 4.60
CA HIS A 212 -14.37 21.36 3.75
C HIS A 212 -15.08 21.92 2.52
N PRO A 213 -14.85 23.19 2.17
CA PRO A 213 -15.63 23.90 1.17
C PRO A 213 -15.47 23.30 -0.24
N ARG A 214 -16.57 23.33 -0.97
CA ARG A 214 -16.80 22.76 -2.30
C ARG A 214 -15.89 23.27 -3.45
N GLY A 215 -14.92 24.14 -3.19
CA GLY A 215 -14.33 25.00 -4.22
C GLY A 215 -13.11 24.48 -4.97
N GLY A 216 -12.46 23.37 -4.63
CA GLY A 216 -11.20 23.04 -5.34
C GLY A 216 -10.85 21.54 -5.39
N ILE A 217 -11.06 20.82 -4.32
CA ILE A 217 -10.61 19.42 -4.19
C ILE A 217 -11.61 18.48 -4.87
N GLY A 218 -12.92 18.72 -4.74
CA GLY A 218 -13.97 17.89 -5.35
C GLY A 218 -13.91 17.89 -6.87
N ALA A 219 -13.80 19.05 -7.48
CA ALA A 219 -13.68 19.19 -8.94
C ALA A 219 -12.36 18.57 -9.47
N ARG A 220 -11.27 18.67 -8.71
CA ARG A 220 -10.00 18.01 -9.06
C ARG A 220 -10.08 16.48 -8.95
N VAL A 221 -10.76 15.95 -7.94
CA VAL A 221 -10.99 14.51 -7.81
C VAL A 221 -11.87 14.00 -8.94
N GLU A 222 -12.95 14.71 -9.28
CA GLU A 222 -13.87 14.31 -10.34
C GLU A 222 -13.20 14.37 -11.72
N SER A 223 -12.44 15.41 -12.03
CA SER A 223 -11.63 15.50 -13.24
C SER A 223 -10.55 14.43 -13.31
N THR A 224 -9.96 14.07 -12.16
CA THR A 224 -8.98 12.98 -12.06
C THR A 224 -9.63 11.64 -12.34
N LEU A 225 -10.81 11.36 -11.77
CA LEU A 225 -11.56 10.13 -12.00
C LEU A 225 -12.00 9.99 -13.46
N THR A 226 -12.41 11.09 -14.09
CA THR A 226 -12.78 11.10 -15.51
C THR A 226 -11.57 10.76 -16.39
N ARG A 227 -10.43 11.41 -16.15
CA ARG A 227 -9.17 11.09 -16.85
C ARG A 227 -8.64 9.68 -16.59
N MET A 228 -8.93 9.10 -15.42
CA MET A 228 -8.61 7.70 -15.13
C MET A 228 -9.39 6.72 -16.02
N ARG A 229 -10.59 7.08 -16.46
CA ARG A 229 -11.38 6.25 -17.38
C ARG A 229 -10.84 6.26 -18.81
N GLU A 230 -10.11 7.31 -19.20
CA GLU A 230 -9.53 7.47 -20.52
C GLU A 230 -8.27 6.64 -20.74
N ILE A 231 -7.63 6.08 -19.68
CA ILE A 231 -6.46 5.23 -19.82
C ILE A 231 -6.91 3.83 -20.27
N PRO A 232 -6.70 3.45 -21.54
CA PRO A 232 -7.18 2.18 -22.05
C PRO A 232 -6.31 1.03 -21.50
N LEU A 233 -6.95 0.10 -20.80
CA LEU A 233 -6.34 -1.19 -20.49
C LEU A 233 -6.75 -2.19 -21.55
N SER A 234 -5.81 -2.62 -22.41
CA SER A 234 -6.06 -3.76 -23.30
C SER A 234 -6.21 -5.04 -22.45
N ALA A 235 -6.96 -6.01 -22.95
CA ALA A 235 -7.11 -7.31 -22.29
C ALA A 235 -5.74 -7.95 -21.96
N ARG A 236 -4.79 -7.88 -22.89
CA ARG A 236 -3.42 -8.38 -22.68
C ARG A 236 -2.69 -7.67 -21.53
N SER A 237 -2.85 -6.34 -21.41
CA SER A 237 -2.24 -5.56 -20.31
C SER A 237 -2.89 -5.92 -18.97
N THR A 238 -4.22 -6.10 -18.96
CA THR A 238 -4.96 -6.49 -17.75
C THR A 238 -4.51 -7.87 -17.27
N VAL A 239 -4.45 -8.87 -18.17
CA VAL A 239 -3.98 -10.22 -17.83
C VAL A 239 -2.53 -10.18 -17.32
N ALA A 240 -1.65 -9.41 -17.94
CA ALA A 240 -0.27 -9.28 -17.48
C ALA A 240 -0.18 -8.63 -16.08
N VAL A 241 -0.93 -7.56 -15.82
CA VAL A 241 -0.96 -6.87 -14.52
C VAL A 241 -1.50 -7.78 -13.43
N VAL A 242 -2.60 -8.49 -13.69
CA VAL A 242 -3.18 -9.48 -12.76
C VAL A 242 -2.24 -10.66 -12.55
N GLY A 243 -1.63 -11.19 -13.61
CA GLY A 243 -0.67 -12.29 -13.51
C GLY A 243 0.55 -11.94 -12.66
N ILE A 244 1.10 -10.72 -12.82
CA ILE A 244 2.21 -10.25 -11.97
C ILE A 244 1.75 -10.11 -10.52
N ALA A 245 0.57 -9.51 -10.27
CA ALA A 245 0.03 -9.36 -8.93
C ALA A 245 -0.21 -10.72 -8.24
N THR A 246 -0.69 -11.71 -8.99
CA THR A 246 -0.84 -13.09 -8.50
C THR A 246 0.53 -13.70 -8.20
N ALA A 247 1.53 -13.49 -9.06
CA ALA A 247 2.90 -13.97 -8.83
C ALA A 247 3.54 -13.36 -7.57
N VAL A 248 3.23 -12.09 -7.24
CA VAL A 248 3.65 -11.45 -5.97
C VAL A 248 3.16 -12.29 -4.79
N TRP A 249 1.86 -12.59 -4.73
CA TRP A 249 1.27 -13.35 -3.63
C TRP A 249 1.78 -14.79 -3.55
N PHE A 250 1.98 -15.45 -4.70
CA PHE A 250 2.55 -16.78 -4.72
C PHE A 250 4.01 -16.79 -4.27
N SER A 251 4.80 -15.77 -4.61
CA SER A 251 6.19 -15.66 -4.16
C SER A 251 6.26 -15.49 -2.63
N ASP A 252 5.40 -14.63 -2.06
CA ASP A 252 5.30 -14.46 -0.61
C ASP A 252 4.78 -15.76 0.08
N PHE A 253 3.80 -16.45 -0.51
CA PHE A 253 3.37 -17.77 -0.06
C PHE A 253 4.53 -18.78 -0.01
N PHE A 254 5.43 -18.80 -1.01
CA PHE A 254 6.60 -19.67 -0.99
C PHE A 254 7.58 -19.31 0.12
N CYS A 255 7.65 -18.04 0.56
CA CYS A 255 8.39 -17.68 1.77
C CYS A 255 7.87 -18.46 2.98
N LEU A 256 6.54 -18.60 3.16
CA LEU A 256 5.95 -19.46 4.21
C LEU A 256 6.30 -20.94 4.02
N VAL A 257 6.21 -21.47 2.81
CA VAL A 257 6.57 -22.88 2.52
C VAL A 257 8.03 -23.16 2.87
N PHE A 258 8.95 -22.27 2.49
CA PHE A 258 10.37 -22.41 2.84
C PHE A 258 10.62 -22.22 4.34
N SER A 259 9.80 -21.43 5.03
CA SER A 259 9.85 -21.30 6.49
C SER A 259 9.50 -22.61 7.19
N PHE A 260 8.52 -23.40 6.69
CA PHE A 260 8.27 -24.76 7.17
C PHE A 260 9.48 -25.67 6.98
N ARG A 261 10.12 -25.62 5.80
CA ARG A 261 11.32 -26.41 5.51
C ARG A 261 12.50 -26.00 6.40
N ALA A 262 12.61 -24.70 6.69
CA ALA A 262 13.67 -24.18 7.57
C ALA A 262 13.60 -24.77 8.97
N VAL A 263 12.41 -24.95 9.52
CA VAL A 263 12.20 -25.56 10.84
C VAL A 263 12.01 -27.08 10.79
N HIS A 264 12.36 -27.72 9.67
CA HIS A 264 12.27 -29.18 9.46
C HIS A 264 10.85 -29.73 9.65
N ALA A 265 9.82 -28.91 9.44
CA ALA A 265 8.44 -29.32 9.56
C ALA A 265 7.85 -29.72 8.20
N GLN A 266 6.87 -30.63 8.24
CA GLN A 266 6.12 -30.99 7.05
C GLN A 266 5.12 -29.90 6.69
N VAL A 267 5.05 -29.57 5.39
CA VAL A 267 4.10 -28.58 4.87
C VAL A 267 2.72 -29.24 4.73
N PRO A 268 1.67 -28.73 5.37
CA PRO A 268 0.31 -29.24 5.21
C PRO A 268 -0.29 -28.76 3.88
N TRP A 269 0.11 -29.37 2.76
CA TRP A 269 -0.18 -28.92 1.40
C TRP A 269 -1.67 -28.69 1.11
N HIS A 270 -2.54 -29.49 1.75
CA HIS A 270 -3.99 -29.39 1.58
C HIS A 270 -4.62 -28.15 2.22
N GLY A 271 -3.90 -27.46 3.10
CA GLY A 271 -4.44 -26.32 3.83
C GLY A 271 -3.54 -25.08 3.91
N VAL A 272 -2.23 -25.23 3.62
CA VAL A 272 -1.25 -24.15 3.83
C VAL A 272 -1.55 -22.90 2.99
N LEU A 273 -2.02 -23.09 1.76
CA LEU A 273 -2.35 -21.98 0.86
C LEU A 273 -3.59 -21.22 1.36
N LEU A 274 -4.59 -21.95 1.84
CA LEU A 274 -5.80 -21.36 2.41
C LEU A 274 -5.51 -20.66 3.75
N ALA A 275 -4.68 -21.30 4.59
CA ALA A 275 -4.24 -20.72 5.87
C ALA A 275 -3.48 -19.40 5.66
N TYR A 276 -2.55 -19.38 4.71
CA TYR A 276 -1.81 -18.18 4.33
C TYR A 276 -2.75 -17.06 3.86
N GLY A 277 -3.62 -17.35 2.89
CA GLY A 277 -4.53 -16.35 2.34
C GLY A 277 -5.51 -15.79 3.38
N ALA A 278 -6.06 -16.67 4.24
CA ALA A 278 -6.95 -16.25 5.32
C ALA A 278 -6.22 -15.36 6.34
N ALA A 279 -4.99 -15.72 6.73
CA ALA A 279 -4.20 -14.91 7.65
C ALA A 279 -3.85 -13.53 7.08
N GLN A 280 -3.53 -13.43 5.78
CA GLN A 280 -3.26 -12.16 5.11
C GLN A 280 -4.52 -11.27 5.05
N VAL A 281 -5.68 -11.86 4.78
CA VAL A 281 -6.95 -11.11 4.80
C VAL A 281 -7.26 -10.59 6.21
N VAL A 282 -7.13 -11.43 7.23
CA VAL A 282 -7.34 -11.02 8.63
C VAL A 282 -6.33 -9.96 9.05
N GLY A 283 -5.05 -10.11 8.65
CA GLY A 283 -3.99 -9.13 8.90
C GLY A 283 -4.16 -7.79 8.19
N SER A 284 -4.95 -7.74 7.11
CA SER A 284 -5.22 -6.50 6.37
C SER A 284 -6.19 -5.55 7.09
N PHE A 285 -6.88 -6.00 8.12
CA PHE A 285 -7.69 -5.11 8.95
C PHE A 285 -6.79 -4.21 9.80
N PRO A 286 -6.98 -2.89 9.76
CA PRO A 286 -6.10 -1.91 10.42
C PRO A 286 -6.37 -1.82 11.93
N VAL A 287 -6.31 -2.96 12.62
CA VAL A 287 -6.54 -3.05 14.06
C VAL A 287 -5.23 -2.89 14.82
N VAL A 288 -4.19 -3.59 14.37
CA VAL A 288 -2.83 -3.53 14.94
C VAL A 288 -1.84 -3.18 13.82
N PRO A 289 -0.88 -2.28 14.05
CA PRO A 289 0.15 -1.97 13.06
C PRO A 289 0.87 -3.24 12.60
N GLY A 290 0.95 -3.44 11.27
CA GLY A 290 1.57 -4.62 10.69
C GLY A 290 0.91 -5.97 11.00
N GLY A 291 -0.32 -5.98 11.58
CA GLY A 291 -1.04 -7.21 11.92
C GLY A 291 -0.32 -8.08 12.97
N LEU A 292 0.56 -7.47 13.80
CA LEU A 292 1.34 -8.19 14.82
C LEU A 292 0.45 -8.98 15.77
N GLY A 293 0.78 -10.25 15.98
CA GLY A 293 0.02 -11.19 16.79
C GLY A 293 -1.18 -11.80 16.06
N ILE A 294 -1.87 -11.04 15.22
CA ILE A 294 -3.07 -11.50 14.52
C ILE A 294 -2.69 -12.45 13.38
N VAL A 295 -1.71 -12.09 12.56
CA VAL A 295 -1.25 -12.93 11.44
C VAL A 295 -0.59 -14.20 11.98
N GLU A 296 0.31 -14.09 12.95
CA GLU A 296 1.01 -15.23 13.54
C GLU A 296 0.02 -16.19 14.23
N GLY A 297 -0.88 -15.63 15.01
CA GLY A 297 -1.89 -16.43 15.72
C GLY A 297 -2.87 -17.11 14.76
N SER A 298 -3.38 -16.40 13.76
CA SER A 298 -4.30 -16.98 12.77
C SER A 298 -3.61 -18.04 11.92
N LEU A 299 -2.37 -17.81 11.46
CA LEU A 299 -1.57 -18.81 10.76
C LEU A 299 -1.38 -20.06 11.60
N ALA A 300 -0.90 -19.92 12.84
CA ALA A 300 -0.63 -21.06 13.71
C ALA A 300 -1.91 -21.88 13.98
N VAL A 301 -3.05 -21.22 14.26
CA VAL A 301 -4.33 -21.89 14.53
C VAL A 301 -4.85 -22.61 13.28
N ILE A 302 -4.87 -21.95 12.15
CA ILE A 302 -5.41 -22.53 10.90
C ILE A 302 -4.50 -23.67 10.43
N LEU A 303 -3.18 -23.51 10.45
CA LEU A 303 -2.23 -24.54 10.06
C LEU A 303 -2.33 -25.79 10.98
N ALA A 304 -2.53 -25.58 12.29
CA ALA A 304 -2.74 -26.67 13.22
C ALA A 304 -4.06 -27.41 12.94
N ALA A 305 -5.13 -26.70 12.54
CA ALA A 305 -6.39 -27.30 12.13
C ALA A 305 -6.25 -28.16 10.85
N TYR A 306 -5.27 -27.84 9.99
CA TYR A 306 -4.91 -28.63 8.81
C TYR A 306 -3.86 -29.73 9.09
N GLY A 307 -3.61 -30.05 10.36
CA GLY A 307 -2.77 -31.18 10.76
C GLY A 307 -1.28 -30.88 10.92
N ALA A 308 -0.87 -29.60 10.80
CA ALA A 308 0.47 -29.23 11.26
C ALA A 308 0.52 -29.34 12.80
N GLY A 309 1.57 -29.92 13.36
CA GLY A 309 1.77 -29.89 14.81
C GLY A 309 1.84 -28.45 15.32
N GLN A 310 1.27 -28.15 16.50
CA GLN A 310 1.18 -26.77 17.01
C GLN A 310 2.53 -26.07 17.08
N VAL A 311 3.57 -26.76 17.58
CA VAL A 311 4.95 -26.22 17.65
C VAL A 311 5.51 -25.94 16.25
N ALA A 312 5.29 -26.88 15.31
CA ALA A 312 5.75 -26.72 13.92
C ALA A 312 5.05 -25.55 13.20
N ALA A 313 3.73 -25.44 13.37
CA ALA A 313 2.94 -24.34 12.79
C ALA A 313 3.39 -22.97 13.33
N LEU A 314 3.58 -22.89 14.66
CA LEU A 314 4.03 -21.65 15.31
C LEU A 314 5.46 -21.29 14.91
N SER A 315 6.39 -22.28 14.90
CA SER A 315 7.79 -22.06 14.48
C SER A 315 7.88 -21.57 13.03
N ALA A 316 7.12 -22.19 12.13
CA ALA A 316 7.07 -21.78 10.72
C ALA A 316 6.46 -20.38 10.56
N ALA A 317 5.37 -20.06 11.29
CA ALA A 317 4.75 -18.74 11.28
C ALA A 317 5.71 -17.66 11.80
N ILE A 318 6.44 -17.92 12.88
CA ILE A 318 7.45 -16.98 13.42
C ILE A 318 8.60 -16.79 12.42
N THR A 319 9.13 -17.88 11.83
CA THR A 319 10.20 -17.82 10.84
C THR A 319 9.76 -16.99 9.62
N PHE A 320 8.56 -17.25 9.12
CA PHE A 320 7.95 -16.47 8.03
C PHE A 320 7.90 -14.98 8.38
N ARG A 321 7.43 -14.62 9.59
CA ARG A 321 7.33 -13.21 10.01
C ARG A 321 8.69 -12.55 10.23
N ILE A 322 9.69 -13.32 10.67
CA ILE A 322 11.06 -12.78 10.78
C ILE A 322 11.55 -12.34 9.39
N VAL A 323 11.30 -13.14 8.36
CA VAL A 323 11.76 -12.85 7.00
C VAL A 323 10.86 -11.82 6.31
N ASN A 324 9.53 -12.08 6.25
CA ASN A 324 8.57 -11.26 5.49
C ASN A 324 8.32 -9.89 6.13
N PHE A 325 8.36 -9.79 7.45
CA PHE A 325 8.00 -8.56 8.17
C PHE A 325 9.22 -7.87 8.80
N TRP A 326 9.92 -8.52 9.73
CA TRP A 326 10.98 -7.88 10.49
C TRP A 326 12.20 -7.54 9.63
N LEU A 327 12.64 -8.46 8.79
CA LEU A 327 13.74 -8.21 7.86
C LEU A 327 13.37 -7.15 6.83
N ALA A 328 12.15 -7.22 6.27
CA ALA A 328 11.65 -6.24 5.32
C ALA A 328 11.57 -4.83 5.93
N ILE A 329 11.11 -4.68 7.18
CA ILE A 329 11.12 -3.40 7.89
C ILE A 329 12.54 -2.87 8.08
N ALA A 330 13.47 -3.71 8.54
CA ALA A 330 14.86 -3.29 8.77
C ALA A 330 15.50 -2.77 7.48
N VAL A 331 15.39 -3.54 6.39
CA VAL A 331 15.91 -3.15 5.07
C VAL A 331 15.15 -1.94 4.51
N GLY A 332 13.84 -1.87 4.76
CA GLY A 332 12.99 -0.77 4.30
C GLY A 332 13.35 0.57 4.96
N TRP A 333 13.68 0.61 6.24
CA TRP A 333 14.14 1.85 6.89
C TRP A 333 15.49 2.31 6.35
N LEU A 334 16.40 1.39 5.97
CA LEU A 334 17.61 1.74 5.23
C LEU A 334 17.27 2.37 3.87
N ALA A 335 16.29 1.83 3.17
CA ALA A 335 15.80 2.39 1.91
C ALA A 335 15.19 3.79 2.09
N VAL A 336 14.42 4.04 3.15
CA VAL A 336 13.92 5.38 3.50
C VAL A 336 15.08 6.37 3.68
N GLY A 337 16.11 5.99 4.43
CA GLY A 337 17.32 6.79 4.62
C GLY A 337 18.02 7.10 3.29
N LEU A 338 18.17 6.12 2.41
CA LEU A 338 18.77 6.31 1.09
C LEU A 338 17.97 7.24 0.19
N ILE A 339 16.64 7.13 0.19
CA ILE A 339 15.77 8.04 -0.58
C ILE A 339 15.90 9.46 -0.03
N ALA A 340 15.89 9.64 1.28
CA ALA A 340 16.01 10.95 1.93
C ALA A 340 17.37 11.63 1.63
N THR A 341 18.47 10.88 1.68
CA THR A 341 19.80 11.42 1.37
C THR A 341 19.96 11.80 -0.10
N ARG A 342 19.41 10.99 -1.02
CA ARG A 342 19.39 11.32 -2.46
C ARG A 342 18.56 12.57 -2.74
N ALA A 343 17.42 12.73 -2.09
CA ALA A 343 16.58 13.92 -2.24
C ALA A 343 17.26 15.21 -1.76
N ARG A 344 18.12 15.14 -0.73
CA ARG A 344 18.91 16.28 -0.24
C ARG A 344 20.09 16.64 -1.15
N ARG A 345 20.61 15.68 -1.90
CA ARG A 345 21.74 15.87 -2.84
C ARG A 345 21.31 16.30 -4.23
N ALA A 346 20.03 16.18 -4.58
CA ALA A 346 19.52 16.72 -5.84
C ALA A 346 19.68 18.26 -5.82
N PRO A 347 20.37 18.86 -6.80
CA PRO A 347 20.44 20.31 -6.90
C PRO A 347 19.01 20.84 -6.92
N GLY A 348 18.73 21.85 -6.07
CA GLY A 348 17.46 22.54 -6.10
C GLY A 348 17.15 23.00 -7.53
N PRO A 349 15.88 23.18 -7.92
CA PRO A 349 15.55 23.75 -9.22
C PRO A 349 16.39 25.01 -9.35
N MET A 350 17.25 25.04 -10.38
CA MET A 350 18.01 26.23 -10.72
C MET A 350 17.00 27.36 -10.76
N ALA A 351 17.12 28.30 -9.81
CA ALA A 351 16.38 29.55 -9.88
C ALA A 351 16.60 30.07 -11.31
N SER A 352 15.53 30.13 -12.08
CA SER A 352 15.57 30.72 -13.40
C SER A 352 16.15 32.10 -13.19
N LYS A 353 17.40 32.28 -13.69
CA LYS A 353 18.06 33.56 -13.71
C LYS A 353 17.02 34.57 -14.22
N PRO A 354 16.72 35.64 -13.48
CA PRO A 354 15.85 36.66 -14.02
C PRO A 354 16.41 37.05 -15.38
N ALA A 355 15.57 37.06 -16.40
CA ALA A 355 15.94 37.55 -17.71
C ALA A 355 16.52 38.94 -17.49
N ASP A 356 17.79 39.08 -17.83
CA ASP A 356 18.53 40.33 -17.81
C ASP A 356 17.70 41.31 -18.63
N SER A 357 16.94 42.16 -17.95
CA SER A 357 16.33 43.35 -18.55
C SER A 357 17.49 44.26 -18.85
N GLY A 358 18.04 44.12 -20.05
CA GLY A 358 19.01 45.06 -20.61
C GLY A 358 18.50 46.48 -20.43
N PRO A 359 19.40 47.43 -20.17
CA PRO A 359 18.99 48.82 -19.97
C PRO A 359 18.27 49.33 -21.20
N ALA A 360 17.08 49.88 -21.00
CA ALA A 360 16.36 50.62 -22.02
C ALA A 360 17.24 51.78 -22.45
N ASP A 361 17.73 51.72 -23.67
CA ASP A 361 18.49 52.79 -24.32
C ASP A 361 17.54 53.99 -24.57
N CYS A 362 17.62 54.97 -23.68
CA CYS A 362 16.97 56.28 -23.86
C CYS A 362 17.83 57.08 -24.81
N GLY A 363 17.61 56.94 -26.11
CA GLY A 363 18.16 57.87 -27.13
C GLY A 363 17.48 59.23 -27.03
N PRO A 364 18.25 60.31 -27.09
CA PRO A 364 17.71 61.65 -26.96
C PRO A 364 17.15 62.22 -28.31
N GLY A 365 16.03 62.88 -28.20
CA GLY A 365 15.47 63.97 -28.99
C GLY A 365 15.80 64.04 -30.48
N GLY A 366 14.80 63.91 -31.30
CA GLY A 366 14.76 64.34 -32.70
C GLY A 366 13.57 65.29 -32.91
N ASP A 367 13.90 66.49 -33.21
CA ASP A 367 13.20 67.73 -33.48
C ASP A 367 12.02 67.62 -34.46
N PRO A 368 10.93 68.39 -34.30
CA PRO A 368 9.82 68.42 -35.26
C PRO A 368 10.09 69.44 -36.37
N GLY A 369 10.31 68.96 -37.58
CA GLY A 369 10.37 69.82 -38.80
C GLY A 369 8.98 69.92 -39.48
N PRO A 370 8.73 70.93 -40.26
CA PRO A 370 7.42 71.53 -40.49
C PRO A 370 6.62 70.95 -41.67
N VAL A 371 5.33 71.22 -41.57
CA VAL A 371 4.23 70.98 -42.51
C VAL A 371 4.43 71.67 -43.83
N ALA A 372 4.25 70.98 -44.95
CA ALA A 372 3.80 71.55 -46.25
C ALA A 372 3.16 70.31 -46.96
N GLY A 373 1.94 70.24 -47.35
CA GLY A 373 1.14 71.18 -48.08
C GLY A 373 0.94 70.62 -49.50
N SER A 374 -0.29 70.45 -49.96
CA SER A 374 -0.74 70.32 -51.37
C SER A 374 -0.44 68.95 -52.05
N GLY A 375 -1.30 68.28 -52.72
CA GLY A 375 -2.50 68.52 -53.49
C GLY A 375 -2.64 67.48 -54.56
N ALA A 376 -3.84 67.10 -54.84
CA ALA A 376 -4.38 66.62 -56.10
C ALA A 376 -3.79 65.40 -56.83
N GLY A 377 -4.70 64.52 -57.12
CA GLY A 377 -4.62 63.46 -58.13
C GLY A 377 -5.49 62.26 -57.78
#